data_8f0e7625a90ef764864cb161a7f55b39
#
_entry.id   8f0e7625a90ef764864cb161a7f55b39
#
_cell.length_a   1.000
_cell.length_b   1.000
_cell.length_c   1.000
_cell.angle_alpha   90.00
_cell.angle_beta   90.00
_cell.angle_gamma   90.00
#
_symmetry.space_group_name_H-M   'P 1'
#
loop_
_entity.id
_entity.type
_entity.pdbx_description
1 polymer ?
#
loop_
_entity_poly.entity_id
_entity_poly.type
_entity_poly.pdbx_seq_one_letter_code
_entity_poly.pdbx_strand_id
1 'polypeptide(L)'
;MDIIQYLLSIIQYLYQQNCWLINFICRYIPLKQWVFDDSHSPKYQKFKVDELPKVQIIQHEWDWRLLIPYFDRRYGVQIKPVSRRTECDIPEDCFCPSCGAPQPYLYRNNGKAGQLHCKVCNTNFSPGENRFSKQFTLRCPHCGKALVAKKERKHFILHKCVNPKCPYYLHNLKKVDKADLEESYGKNKYKLHYIYRQFTIDFFSMDVSTLPKNASSLKFSKHNAHVMSLCLSLHINLGLSLRKTSQALKDLYNIQISHQQIANYCKTAAICIKPFVDQYPYRKGEAFVADETYIKIRGIKTYVWLIMNAACRSIIGYQVSDNRGVGPCILAMRMALKGLKKLPENFKFIADGYSAYPLAAMEFAKKFGKDFAFQITQVIGLTNDDAVSKEHRPFKQIVERLNRTYKASYRKTNGFDNIEGANYDLALWVAYYNFLRPHKHNKYKVLNEVEMLQGADNMPGKWQLLIFLGQQTILNMQKTGTAGSERSCCQ
;
A
#
# COMPACT_ATOMS: atom_id res chain seq x y z
N MET A 1 38.57 33.41 -40.05
CA MET A 1 37.59 32.90 -39.07
C MET A 1 38.35 32.76 -37.75
N ASP A 2 37.90 33.49 -36.73
CA ASP A 2 38.60 33.51 -35.46
C ASP A 2 38.50 32.12 -34.80
N ILE A 3 39.60 31.62 -34.26
CA ILE A 3 39.68 30.28 -33.61
C ILE A 3 38.56 30.11 -32.62
N ILE A 4 38.18 31.16 -31.95
CA ILE A 4 37.06 31.17 -30.98
C ILE A 4 35.72 30.89 -31.68
N GLN A 5 35.45 31.49 -32.84
CA GLN A 5 34.22 31.23 -33.61
C GLN A 5 34.19 29.78 -34.15
N TYR A 6 35.33 29.24 -34.54
CA TYR A 6 35.43 27.86 -34.95
C TYR A 6 35.17 26.89 -33.81
N LEU A 7 35.74 27.11 -32.64
CA LEU A 7 35.48 26.30 -31.45
C LEU A 7 34.01 26.39 -30.98
N LEU A 8 33.39 27.58 -31.03
CA LEU A 8 31.98 27.77 -30.71
C LEU A 8 31.08 27.00 -31.68
N SER A 9 31.42 26.96 -32.97
CA SER A 9 30.67 26.18 -33.97
C SER A 9 30.74 24.66 -33.69
N ILE A 10 31.92 24.16 -33.31
CA ILE A 10 32.08 22.75 -32.88
C ILE A 10 31.28 22.45 -31.64
N ILE A 11 31.32 23.31 -30.61
CA ILE A 11 30.53 23.14 -29.38
C ILE A 11 29.03 23.11 -29.69
N GLN A 12 28.56 24.00 -30.54
CA GLN A 12 27.17 24.05 -30.96
C GLN A 12 26.75 22.79 -31.74
N TYR A 13 27.60 22.30 -32.60
CA TYR A 13 27.39 21.04 -33.36
C TYR A 13 27.31 19.83 -32.41
N LEU A 14 28.26 19.69 -31.50
CA LEU A 14 28.28 18.62 -30.50
C LEU A 14 27.07 18.69 -29.57
N TYR A 15 26.65 19.89 -29.17
CA TYR A 15 25.46 20.10 -28.40
C TYR A 15 24.18 19.63 -29.13
N GLN A 16 24.05 19.97 -30.40
CA GLN A 16 22.93 19.53 -31.25
C GLN A 16 22.95 18.00 -31.45
N GLN A 17 24.10 17.40 -31.66
CA GLN A 17 24.25 15.94 -31.73
C GLN A 17 23.84 15.26 -30.40
N ASN A 18 24.26 15.80 -29.26
CA ASN A 18 23.89 15.26 -27.97
C ASN A 18 22.37 15.39 -27.72
N CYS A 19 21.76 16.52 -28.04
CA CYS A 19 20.32 16.69 -27.96
C CYS A 19 19.56 15.70 -28.87
N TRP A 20 20.06 15.49 -30.09
CA TRP A 20 19.49 14.51 -31.02
C TRP A 20 19.61 13.08 -30.48
N LEU A 21 20.81 12.70 -29.98
CA LEU A 21 21.03 11.38 -29.35
C LEU A 21 20.15 11.15 -28.13
N ILE A 22 20.03 12.14 -27.25
CA ILE A 22 19.15 12.06 -26.07
C ILE A 22 17.70 11.88 -26.52
N ASN A 23 17.23 12.65 -27.49
CA ASN A 23 15.88 12.52 -28.03
C ASN A 23 15.65 11.16 -28.71
N PHE A 24 16.64 10.65 -29.45
CA PHE A 24 16.62 9.34 -30.06
C PHE A 24 16.54 8.24 -28.98
N ILE A 25 17.38 8.31 -27.95
CA ILE A 25 17.41 7.37 -26.84
C ILE A 25 16.07 7.41 -26.10
N CYS A 26 15.55 8.61 -25.78
CA CYS A 26 14.26 8.75 -25.09
C CYS A 26 13.07 8.25 -25.92
N ARG A 27 13.14 8.37 -27.26
CA ARG A 27 12.04 8.01 -28.16
C ARG A 27 12.04 6.54 -28.55
N TYR A 28 13.22 5.95 -28.78
CA TYR A 28 13.38 4.61 -29.35
C TYR A 28 13.94 3.58 -28.37
N ILE A 29 14.66 4.04 -27.35
CA ILE A 29 15.23 3.17 -26.32
C ILE A 29 14.64 3.59 -24.97
N PRO A 30 13.57 2.94 -24.51
CA PRO A 30 12.99 3.24 -23.19
C PRO A 30 14.06 3.03 -22.11
N LEU A 31 14.52 4.10 -21.49
CA LEU A 31 15.55 4.08 -20.41
C LEU A 31 15.26 3.07 -19.30
N LYS A 32 13.98 2.73 -19.09
CA LYS A 32 13.57 1.67 -18.16
C LYS A 32 14.04 0.27 -18.56
N GLN A 33 14.46 0.03 -19.79
CA GLN A 33 15.00 -1.28 -20.20
C GLN A 33 16.44 -1.49 -19.74
N TRP A 34 17.17 -0.46 -19.43
CA TRP A 34 18.57 -0.53 -19.04
C TRP A 34 18.79 -0.74 -17.54
N VAL A 35 17.82 -0.37 -16.72
CA VAL A 35 17.96 -0.40 -15.25
C VAL A 35 17.56 -1.75 -14.64
N PHE A 36 16.86 -2.59 -15.37
CA PHE A 36 16.42 -3.91 -14.92
C PHE A 36 16.79 -4.97 -15.95
N ASP A 37 18.07 -5.32 -15.99
CA ASP A 37 18.46 -6.62 -16.50
C ASP A 37 17.94 -7.67 -15.52
N ASP A 38 16.65 -7.99 -15.67
CA ASP A 38 16.06 -9.10 -14.96
C ASP A 38 16.71 -10.37 -15.51
N SER A 39 17.73 -10.87 -14.80
CA SER A 39 18.44 -12.11 -15.13
C SER A 39 17.51 -13.31 -15.37
N HIS A 40 16.23 -13.17 -15.02
CA HIS A 40 15.17 -14.13 -15.23
C HIS A 40 14.28 -13.84 -16.44
N SER A 41 14.45 -12.69 -17.11
CA SER A 41 13.77 -12.41 -18.38
C SER A 41 14.39 -13.25 -19.50
N PRO A 42 13.57 -13.89 -20.35
CA PRO A 42 14.10 -14.57 -21.53
C PRO A 42 14.81 -13.57 -22.46
N LYS A 43 16.07 -13.90 -22.81
CA LYS A 43 16.94 -13.03 -23.63
C LYS A 43 16.44 -12.77 -25.06
N TYR A 44 15.46 -13.55 -25.53
CA TYR A 44 14.90 -13.46 -26.90
C TYR A 44 13.64 -12.57 -26.98
N GLN A 45 13.49 -11.58 -26.11
CA GLN A 45 12.28 -10.78 -26.04
C GLN A 45 12.43 -9.46 -26.78
N LYS A 46 11.68 -9.29 -27.87
CA LYS A 46 11.63 -8.04 -28.66
C LYS A 46 10.66 -7.01 -28.07
N PHE A 47 9.60 -7.45 -27.33
CA PHE A 47 8.69 -6.57 -26.65
C PHE A 47 8.96 -6.57 -25.16
N LYS A 48 8.92 -5.39 -24.59
CA LYS A 48 8.88 -5.24 -23.16
C LYS A 48 7.68 -6.03 -22.64
N VAL A 49 7.93 -6.99 -21.79
CA VAL A 49 6.89 -7.48 -20.90
C VAL A 49 6.59 -6.34 -19.96
N ASP A 50 5.34 -5.96 -19.84
CA ASP A 50 4.94 -4.98 -18.85
C ASP A 50 5.60 -5.32 -17.52
N GLU A 51 6.00 -4.29 -16.78
CA GLU A 51 6.47 -4.47 -15.40
C GLU A 51 5.45 -5.34 -14.70
N LEU A 52 5.86 -6.58 -14.45
CA LEU A 52 4.93 -7.63 -14.10
C LEU A 52 4.37 -7.31 -12.75
N PRO A 53 3.07 -7.13 -12.62
CA PRO A 53 2.48 -6.75 -11.37
C PRO A 53 2.85 -7.80 -10.32
N LYS A 54 3.41 -7.35 -9.23
CA LYS A 54 3.58 -8.17 -8.04
C LYS A 54 2.18 -8.45 -7.51
N VAL A 55 1.71 -9.69 -7.60
CA VAL A 55 0.47 -10.07 -6.95
C VAL A 55 0.78 -10.68 -5.62
N GLN A 56 0.21 -10.05 -4.68
CA GLN A 56 0.14 -10.48 -3.32
C GLN A 56 -1.03 -11.46 -3.23
N ILE A 57 -0.73 -12.73 -3.15
CA ILE A 57 -1.75 -13.72 -2.84
C ILE A 57 -1.69 -13.94 -1.33
N ILE A 58 -2.67 -13.38 -0.67
CA ILE A 58 -3.00 -13.79 0.68
C ILE A 58 -3.92 -14.99 0.51
N GLN A 59 -3.45 -16.16 0.91
CA GLN A 59 -4.30 -17.33 1.03
C GLN A 59 -5.23 -17.08 2.20
N HIS A 60 -6.50 -16.83 1.93
CA HIS A 60 -7.54 -16.71 2.94
C HIS A 60 -8.65 -17.70 2.61
N GLU A 61 -9.21 -18.26 3.64
CA GLU A 61 -10.43 -19.04 3.56
C GLU A 61 -11.60 -18.06 3.61
N TRP A 62 -12.43 -18.08 2.58
CA TRP A 62 -13.64 -17.27 2.55
C TRP A 62 -14.67 -17.90 3.48
N ASP A 63 -15.30 -17.12 4.33
CA ASP A 63 -16.45 -17.56 5.11
C ASP A 63 -17.74 -17.05 4.43
N TRP A 64 -18.61 -17.98 4.04
CA TRP A 64 -19.88 -17.68 3.39
C TRP A 64 -20.78 -16.79 4.24
N ARG A 65 -20.70 -16.90 5.58
CA ARG A 65 -21.47 -16.09 6.53
C ARG A 65 -21.08 -14.62 6.48
N LEU A 66 -19.83 -14.33 6.16
CA LEU A 66 -19.31 -12.98 5.96
C LEU A 66 -19.57 -12.47 4.55
N LEU A 67 -19.53 -13.36 3.56
CA LEU A 67 -19.72 -12.99 2.15
C LEU A 67 -21.16 -12.57 1.85
N ILE A 68 -22.17 -13.25 2.38
CA ILE A 68 -23.59 -12.94 2.12
C ILE A 68 -23.93 -11.50 2.53
N PRO A 69 -23.71 -11.05 3.78
CA PRO A 69 -23.98 -9.67 4.17
C PRO A 69 -23.03 -8.67 3.48
N TYR A 70 -21.84 -9.09 3.09
CA TYR A 70 -20.94 -8.25 2.31
C TYR A 70 -21.52 -7.91 0.93
N PHE A 71 -22.03 -8.90 0.19
CA PHE A 71 -22.62 -8.68 -1.12
C PHE A 71 -23.89 -7.84 -1.04
N ASP A 72 -24.73 -8.05 -0.02
CA ASP A 72 -25.93 -7.26 0.22
C ASP A 72 -25.56 -5.78 0.44
N ARG A 73 -24.66 -5.49 1.35
CA ARG A 73 -24.23 -4.11 1.66
C ARG A 73 -23.49 -3.43 0.53
N ARG A 74 -22.65 -4.19 -0.20
CA ARG A 74 -21.76 -3.63 -1.25
C ARG A 74 -22.45 -3.39 -2.57
N TYR A 75 -23.34 -4.32 -2.94
CA TYR A 75 -23.94 -4.35 -4.27
C TYR A 75 -25.46 -4.33 -4.25
N GLY A 76 -26.09 -4.31 -3.07
CA GLY A 76 -27.54 -4.44 -2.93
C GLY A 76 -28.10 -5.78 -3.42
N VAL A 77 -27.22 -6.80 -3.51
CA VAL A 77 -27.60 -8.12 -4.04
C VAL A 77 -27.76 -9.09 -2.88
N GLN A 78 -28.99 -9.42 -2.57
CA GLN A 78 -29.28 -10.46 -1.57
C GLN A 78 -29.03 -11.84 -2.17
N ILE A 79 -28.01 -12.53 -1.64
CA ILE A 79 -27.73 -13.90 -2.01
C ILE A 79 -28.68 -14.81 -1.22
N LYS A 80 -29.77 -15.22 -1.87
CA LYS A 80 -30.75 -16.18 -1.30
C LYS A 80 -30.33 -17.60 -1.69
N PRO A 81 -30.75 -18.62 -0.91
CA PRO A 81 -30.62 -20.03 -1.28
C PRO A 81 -31.13 -20.29 -2.70
N VAL A 82 -30.66 -21.36 -3.29
CA VAL A 82 -31.08 -21.75 -4.66
C VAL A 82 -32.52 -22.21 -4.60
N SER A 83 -33.40 -21.58 -5.37
CA SER A 83 -34.77 -22.06 -5.58
C SER A 83 -34.75 -23.26 -6.51
N ARG A 84 -35.24 -24.41 -6.02
CA ARG A 84 -35.27 -25.68 -6.76
C ARG A 84 -36.70 -26.04 -7.08
N ARG A 85 -36.91 -26.56 -8.29
CA ARG A 85 -38.24 -27.08 -8.74
C ARG A 85 -38.37 -28.58 -8.50
N THR A 86 -37.27 -29.29 -8.27
CA THR A 86 -37.18 -30.74 -8.03
C THR A 86 -36.40 -30.99 -6.77
N GLU A 87 -36.47 -32.23 -6.26
CA GLU A 87 -35.64 -32.67 -5.11
C GLU A 87 -34.15 -32.40 -5.35
N CYS A 88 -33.47 -32.12 -4.27
CA CYS A 88 -32.03 -31.81 -4.32
C CYS A 88 -31.23 -33.11 -4.44
N ASP A 89 -30.55 -33.27 -5.54
CA ASP A 89 -29.63 -34.41 -5.80
C ASP A 89 -28.20 -34.20 -5.25
N ILE A 90 -28.00 -33.11 -4.50
CA ILE A 90 -26.71 -32.78 -3.85
C ILE A 90 -26.79 -33.26 -2.40
N PRO A 91 -25.83 -34.06 -1.90
CA PRO A 91 -25.80 -34.52 -0.53
C PRO A 91 -25.85 -33.35 0.49
N GLU A 92 -26.52 -33.55 1.61
CA GLU A 92 -26.65 -32.51 2.66
C GLU A 92 -25.33 -32.15 3.33
N ASP A 93 -24.40 -33.07 3.38
CA ASP A 93 -23.04 -32.93 3.90
C ASP A 93 -22.08 -32.22 2.90
N CYS A 94 -22.57 -31.86 1.72
CA CYS A 94 -21.77 -31.19 0.72
C CYS A 94 -21.62 -29.69 1.00
N PHE A 95 -20.38 -29.24 1.16
CA PHE A 95 -20.06 -27.85 1.38
C PHE A 95 -19.17 -27.30 0.27
N CYS A 96 -19.28 -25.99 0.04
CA CYS A 96 -18.35 -25.32 -0.86
C CYS A 96 -16.94 -25.31 -0.25
N PRO A 97 -15.97 -25.81 -0.95
CA PRO A 97 -14.61 -25.94 -0.45
C PRO A 97 -13.87 -24.58 -0.32
N SER A 98 -14.33 -23.57 -1.06
CA SER A 98 -13.71 -22.26 -1.06
C SER A 98 -14.23 -21.37 0.06
N CYS A 99 -15.54 -21.41 0.37
CA CYS A 99 -16.15 -20.52 1.36
C CYS A 99 -16.97 -21.23 2.45
N GLY A 100 -17.06 -22.58 2.40
CA GLY A 100 -17.82 -23.35 3.37
C GLY A 100 -19.35 -23.22 3.24
N ALA A 101 -19.87 -22.63 2.17
CA ALA A 101 -21.32 -22.49 1.99
C ALA A 101 -22.00 -23.86 1.91
N PRO A 102 -23.12 -24.07 2.66
CA PRO A 102 -23.80 -25.35 2.70
C PRO A 102 -24.63 -25.62 1.43
N GLN A 103 -25.10 -26.84 1.31
CA GLN A 103 -25.88 -27.38 0.18
C GLN A 103 -26.98 -26.41 -0.34
N PRO A 104 -27.74 -25.65 0.44
CA PRO A 104 -28.76 -24.74 -0.10
C PRO A 104 -28.23 -23.65 -1.04
N TYR A 105 -26.94 -23.35 -0.99
CA TYR A 105 -26.28 -22.36 -1.85
C TYR A 105 -25.50 -22.98 -3.01
N LEU A 106 -25.57 -24.30 -3.19
CA LEU A 106 -24.89 -25.04 -4.24
C LEU A 106 -25.90 -25.46 -5.32
N TYR A 107 -25.49 -25.45 -6.59
CA TYR A 107 -26.28 -25.97 -7.68
C TYR A 107 -25.40 -26.62 -8.74
N ARG A 108 -25.99 -27.52 -9.54
CA ARG A 108 -25.26 -28.15 -10.63
C ARG A 108 -25.02 -27.16 -11.76
N ASN A 109 -23.77 -27.09 -12.19
CA ASN A 109 -23.35 -26.36 -13.38
C ASN A 109 -23.07 -27.37 -14.49
N ASN A 110 -23.58 -27.19 -15.69
CA ASN A 110 -23.43 -28.11 -16.82
C ASN A 110 -24.14 -29.48 -16.71
N GLY A 111 -25.36 -29.53 -16.18
CA GLY A 111 -26.22 -30.73 -16.24
C GLY A 111 -25.64 -31.95 -15.58
N LYS A 112 -25.49 -33.08 -16.33
CA LYS A 112 -25.07 -34.38 -15.79
C LYS A 112 -23.58 -34.50 -15.44
N ALA A 113 -22.76 -33.51 -15.72
CA ALA A 113 -21.29 -33.59 -15.57
C ALA A 113 -20.76 -33.55 -14.13
N GLY A 114 -21.63 -33.55 -13.12
CA GLY A 114 -21.21 -33.63 -11.73
C GLY A 114 -20.56 -32.40 -11.11
N GLN A 115 -20.32 -31.33 -11.87
CA GLN A 115 -19.73 -30.11 -11.37
C GLN A 115 -20.76 -29.26 -10.61
N LEU A 116 -20.40 -28.84 -9.41
CA LEU A 116 -21.20 -27.93 -8.58
C LEU A 116 -20.68 -26.50 -8.69
N HIS A 117 -21.60 -25.57 -8.59
CA HIS A 117 -21.34 -24.15 -8.51
C HIS A 117 -21.82 -23.57 -7.18
N CYS A 118 -20.98 -22.81 -6.52
CA CYS A 118 -21.35 -22.11 -5.29
C CYS A 118 -21.90 -20.71 -5.64
N LYS A 119 -23.15 -20.44 -5.27
CA LYS A 119 -23.83 -19.16 -5.50
C LYS A 119 -23.21 -18.02 -4.67
N VAL A 120 -22.53 -18.33 -3.55
CA VAL A 120 -21.96 -17.32 -2.66
C VAL A 120 -20.62 -16.80 -3.18
N CYS A 121 -19.67 -17.69 -3.49
CA CYS A 121 -18.32 -17.27 -3.92
C CYS A 121 -18.04 -17.45 -5.42
N ASN A 122 -19.04 -17.94 -6.18
CA ASN A 122 -18.94 -18.22 -7.62
C ASN A 122 -17.85 -19.23 -8.00
N THR A 123 -17.49 -20.15 -7.09
CA THR A 123 -16.50 -21.21 -7.35
C THR A 123 -17.19 -22.42 -7.93
N ASN A 124 -16.61 -23.01 -8.98
CA ASN A 124 -16.98 -24.31 -9.52
C ASN A 124 -16.08 -25.40 -8.92
N PHE A 125 -16.66 -26.54 -8.52
CA PHE A 125 -15.94 -27.66 -7.96
C PHE A 125 -16.66 -28.97 -8.22
N SER A 126 -15.93 -30.11 -8.15
CA SER A 126 -16.51 -31.46 -8.30
C SER A 126 -16.63 -32.12 -6.92
N PRO A 127 -17.81 -32.62 -6.53
CA PRO A 127 -17.96 -33.35 -5.28
C PRO A 127 -17.12 -34.66 -5.34
N GLY A 128 -16.33 -34.94 -4.32
CA GLY A 128 -15.52 -36.12 -4.20
C GLY A 128 -14.07 -36.02 -4.68
N GLU A 129 -13.69 -34.98 -5.39
CA GLU A 129 -12.28 -34.71 -5.64
C GLU A 129 -11.71 -33.80 -4.54
N ASN A 130 -10.99 -34.35 -3.57
CA ASN A 130 -10.24 -33.59 -2.54
C ASN A 130 -9.08 -32.76 -3.09
N ARG A 131 -9.03 -32.56 -4.39
CA ARG A 131 -8.07 -31.65 -5.03
C ARG A 131 -8.59 -30.21 -5.02
N PHE A 132 -8.71 -29.66 -3.82
CA PHE A 132 -8.81 -28.22 -3.74
C PHE A 132 -7.52 -27.60 -4.22
N SER A 133 -7.58 -27.13 -5.44
CA SER A 133 -6.72 -26.03 -5.82
C SER A 133 -7.16 -24.84 -4.97
N LYS A 134 -6.52 -24.64 -3.81
CA LYS A 134 -6.60 -23.40 -3.02
C LYS A 134 -6.10 -22.19 -3.81
N GLN A 135 -5.98 -22.33 -5.12
CA GLN A 135 -5.42 -21.33 -6.02
C GLN A 135 -6.54 -20.47 -6.55
N PHE A 136 -6.46 -19.17 -6.22
CA PHE A 136 -7.25 -18.18 -6.90
C PHE A 136 -7.01 -18.30 -8.41
N THR A 137 -8.10 -18.35 -9.18
CA THR A 137 -8.00 -18.22 -10.62
C THR A 137 -7.62 -16.79 -10.96
N LEU A 138 -6.36 -16.55 -11.24
CA LEU A 138 -5.87 -15.26 -11.70
C LEU A 138 -6.48 -14.94 -13.05
N ARG A 139 -6.98 -13.72 -13.21
CA ARG A 139 -7.61 -13.26 -14.45
C ARG A 139 -6.74 -12.26 -15.16
N CYS A 140 -6.73 -12.34 -16.49
CA CYS A 140 -6.05 -11.37 -17.32
C CYS A 140 -6.71 -9.99 -17.16
N PRO A 141 -5.97 -8.92 -16.83
CA PRO A 141 -6.53 -7.58 -16.62
C PRO A 141 -7.11 -6.97 -17.92
N HIS A 142 -6.69 -7.48 -19.08
CA HIS A 142 -7.09 -6.95 -20.38
C HIS A 142 -8.32 -7.64 -20.99
N CYS A 143 -8.56 -8.91 -20.69
CA CYS A 143 -9.66 -9.67 -21.28
C CYS A 143 -10.51 -10.46 -20.27
N GLY A 144 -10.19 -10.41 -18.98
CA GLY A 144 -10.92 -11.08 -17.91
C GLY A 144 -10.84 -12.62 -17.93
N LYS A 145 -10.23 -13.26 -18.95
CA LYS A 145 -10.07 -14.72 -19.02
C LYS A 145 -9.01 -15.21 -18.02
N ALA A 146 -9.16 -16.45 -17.56
CA ALA A 146 -8.22 -17.06 -16.62
C ALA A 146 -6.80 -17.06 -17.19
N LEU A 147 -5.82 -16.72 -16.35
CA LEU A 147 -4.41 -16.87 -16.64
C LEU A 147 -4.00 -18.33 -16.37
N VAL A 148 -3.15 -18.87 -17.23
CA VAL A 148 -2.64 -20.23 -17.09
C VAL A 148 -1.21 -20.19 -16.56
N ALA A 149 -0.94 -20.92 -15.48
CA ALA A 149 0.41 -21.11 -14.97
C ALA A 149 1.25 -21.85 -16.02
N LYS A 150 2.38 -21.25 -16.43
CA LYS A 150 3.26 -21.81 -17.47
C LYS A 150 4.58 -22.30 -16.93
N LYS A 151 5.07 -21.66 -15.87
CA LYS A 151 6.39 -22.00 -15.33
C LYS A 151 6.47 -21.62 -13.87
N GLU A 152 6.93 -22.53 -13.04
CA GLU A 152 7.29 -22.28 -11.67
C GLU A 152 8.78 -21.99 -11.57
N ARG A 153 9.12 -20.94 -10.85
CA ARG A 153 10.49 -20.51 -10.55
C ARG A 153 10.69 -20.53 -9.04
N LYS A 154 11.92 -20.49 -8.58
CA LYS A 154 12.27 -20.53 -7.16
C LYS A 154 11.49 -19.52 -6.30
N HIS A 155 11.24 -18.31 -6.83
CA HIS A 155 10.66 -17.20 -6.09
C HIS A 155 9.32 -16.71 -6.64
N PHE A 156 8.85 -17.22 -7.76
CA PHE A 156 7.60 -16.80 -8.38
C PHE A 156 7.05 -17.82 -9.37
N ILE A 157 5.76 -17.72 -9.64
CA ILE A 157 5.07 -18.49 -10.68
C ILE A 157 4.76 -17.56 -11.85
N LEU A 158 5.06 -18.03 -13.07
CA LEU A 158 4.78 -17.31 -14.31
C LEU A 158 3.44 -17.75 -14.87
N HIS A 159 2.53 -16.81 -15.02
CA HIS A 159 1.23 -17.00 -15.65
C HIS A 159 1.17 -16.33 -17.02
N LYS A 160 0.42 -16.93 -17.95
CA LYS A 160 0.25 -16.43 -19.33
C LYS A 160 -1.23 -16.37 -19.68
N CYS A 161 -1.65 -15.28 -20.31
CA CYS A 161 -2.93 -15.22 -20.99
C CYS A 161 -2.82 -16.00 -22.32
N VAL A 162 -3.67 -16.99 -22.51
CA VAL A 162 -3.67 -17.80 -23.74
C VAL A 162 -4.80 -17.42 -24.71
N ASN A 163 -5.61 -16.41 -24.37
CA ASN A 163 -6.74 -16.00 -25.22
C ASN A 163 -6.24 -15.29 -26.48
N PRO A 164 -6.51 -15.83 -27.70
CA PRO A 164 -6.09 -15.20 -28.95
C PRO A 164 -6.87 -13.94 -29.28
N LYS A 165 -8.03 -13.72 -28.67
CA LYS A 165 -8.84 -12.50 -28.81
C LYS A 165 -8.56 -11.46 -27.71
N CYS A 166 -7.48 -11.63 -26.93
CA CYS A 166 -7.12 -10.67 -25.89
C CYS A 166 -6.70 -9.34 -26.53
N PRO A 167 -7.28 -8.18 -26.11
CA PRO A 167 -6.92 -6.86 -26.66
C PRO A 167 -5.41 -6.58 -26.56
N TYR A 168 -4.77 -6.97 -25.45
CA TYR A 168 -3.33 -6.85 -25.25
C TYR A 168 -2.53 -7.68 -26.28
N TYR A 169 -2.94 -8.93 -26.53
CA TYR A 169 -2.31 -9.78 -27.54
C TYR A 169 -2.45 -9.18 -28.94
N LEU A 170 -3.64 -8.76 -29.31
CA LEU A 170 -3.92 -8.18 -30.64
C LEU A 170 -3.15 -6.87 -30.86
N HIS A 171 -3.05 -6.04 -29.82
CA HIS A 171 -2.27 -4.81 -29.88
C HIS A 171 -0.76 -5.10 -30.08
N ASN A 172 -0.21 -6.08 -29.38
CA ASN A 172 1.19 -6.46 -29.55
C ASN A 172 1.46 -7.15 -30.89
N LEU A 173 0.51 -7.94 -31.37
CA LEU A 173 0.61 -8.58 -32.67
C LEU A 173 0.77 -7.57 -33.82
N LYS A 174 0.10 -6.42 -33.74
CA LYS A 174 0.21 -5.33 -34.72
C LYS A 174 1.59 -4.66 -34.75
N LYS A 175 2.39 -4.84 -33.70
CA LYS A 175 3.73 -4.25 -33.58
C LYS A 175 4.83 -5.13 -34.19
N VAL A 176 4.51 -6.36 -34.58
CA VAL A 176 5.45 -7.30 -35.17
C VAL A 176 5.28 -7.30 -36.67
N ASP A 177 6.38 -7.22 -37.39
CA ASP A 177 6.40 -7.32 -38.85
C ASP A 177 5.87 -8.67 -39.31
N LYS A 178 5.09 -8.68 -40.40
CA LYS A 178 4.50 -9.91 -40.94
C LYS A 178 5.55 -10.96 -41.29
N ALA A 179 6.68 -10.54 -41.86
CA ALA A 179 7.79 -11.41 -42.18
C ALA A 179 8.36 -12.15 -40.96
N ASP A 180 8.47 -11.46 -39.83
CA ASP A 180 8.92 -12.06 -38.55
C ASP A 180 7.89 -13.10 -37.97
N LEU A 181 6.62 -12.99 -38.34
CA LEU A 181 5.57 -13.90 -37.89
C LEU A 181 5.44 -15.16 -38.75
N GLU A 182 5.87 -15.08 -39.99
CA GLU A 182 5.83 -16.20 -40.96
C GLU A 182 6.96 -17.21 -40.74
N GLU A 183 8.05 -16.81 -40.05
CA GLU A 183 9.09 -17.74 -39.61
C GLU A 183 8.47 -18.82 -38.71
N SER A 184 8.87 -20.08 -38.86
CA SER A 184 8.32 -21.26 -38.14
C SER A 184 8.29 -21.11 -36.61
N TYR A 185 9.15 -20.28 -36.03
CA TYR A 185 9.20 -19.96 -34.60
C TYR A 185 8.84 -18.50 -34.29
N GLY A 186 8.40 -17.70 -35.26
CA GLY A 186 8.22 -16.26 -35.11
C GLY A 186 7.33 -15.86 -33.96
N LYS A 187 6.16 -16.51 -33.80
CA LYS A 187 5.23 -16.22 -32.69
C LYS A 187 5.79 -16.59 -31.30
N ASN A 188 6.67 -17.57 -31.21
CA ASN A 188 7.30 -17.99 -29.95
C ASN A 188 8.50 -17.11 -29.56
N LYS A 189 9.11 -16.43 -30.54
CA LYS A 189 10.21 -15.50 -30.36
C LYS A 189 9.79 -14.24 -29.59
N TYR A 190 8.51 -13.87 -29.68
CA TYR A 190 7.95 -12.68 -29.07
C TYR A 190 6.99 -13.01 -27.94
N LYS A 191 6.99 -12.24 -26.85
CA LYS A 191 6.01 -12.34 -25.78
C LYS A 191 4.79 -11.47 -26.10
N LEU A 192 3.98 -11.93 -27.01
CA LEU A 192 2.78 -11.23 -27.47
C LEU A 192 1.63 -11.27 -26.46
N HIS A 193 1.53 -12.37 -25.69
CA HIS A 193 0.51 -12.53 -24.67
C HIS A 193 0.89 -11.83 -23.37
N TYR A 194 -0.10 -11.40 -22.63
CA TYR A 194 0.11 -10.87 -21.29
C TYR A 194 0.73 -11.95 -20.40
N ILE A 195 1.85 -11.61 -19.78
CA ILE A 195 2.60 -12.48 -18.88
C ILE A 195 2.66 -11.82 -17.52
N TYR A 196 2.43 -12.63 -16.49
CA TYR A 196 2.25 -12.19 -15.14
C TYR A 196 3.06 -13.05 -14.17
N ARG A 197 3.78 -12.42 -13.25
CA ARG A 197 4.55 -13.10 -12.20
C ARG A 197 3.79 -13.03 -10.89
N GLN A 198 3.53 -14.17 -10.32
CA GLN A 198 2.94 -14.30 -9.00
C GLN A 198 4.03 -14.51 -7.98
N PHE A 199 4.07 -13.66 -6.97
CA PHE A 199 4.92 -13.80 -5.79
C PHE A 199 4.06 -14.07 -4.57
N THR A 200 4.52 -14.94 -3.69
CA THR A 200 3.95 -15.07 -2.35
C THR A 200 4.68 -14.11 -1.42
N ILE A 201 3.93 -13.23 -0.76
CA ILE A 201 4.47 -12.24 0.18
C ILE A 201 3.86 -12.53 1.54
N ASP A 202 4.71 -12.79 2.53
CA ASP A 202 4.31 -12.85 3.93
C ASP A 202 4.29 -11.45 4.53
N PHE A 203 3.11 -10.84 4.62
CA PHE A 203 2.93 -9.52 5.18
C PHE A 203 3.21 -9.44 6.68
N PHE A 204 3.22 -10.56 7.37
CA PHE A 204 3.52 -10.60 8.80
C PHE A 204 5.02 -10.61 9.08
N SER A 205 5.83 -11.07 8.14
CA SER A 205 7.30 -11.05 8.23
C SER A 205 7.92 -9.81 7.59
N MET A 206 7.17 -9.05 6.77
CA MET A 206 7.70 -7.84 6.16
C MET A 206 8.17 -6.83 7.21
N ASP A 207 9.35 -6.28 6.99
CA ASP A 207 9.81 -5.15 7.77
C ASP A 207 9.01 -3.89 7.37
N VAL A 208 8.25 -3.33 8.32
CA VAL A 208 7.40 -2.14 8.11
C VAL A 208 8.21 -0.86 8.21
N SER A 209 9.33 -0.89 8.96
CA SER A 209 10.21 0.24 9.17
C SER A 209 11.64 -0.10 8.74
N THR A 210 11.90 0.01 7.45
CA THR A 210 13.28 -0.09 6.94
C THR A 210 14.07 1.13 7.38
N LEU A 211 15.21 0.88 8.05
CA LEU A 211 16.16 1.94 8.38
C LEU A 211 17.00 2.24 7.12
N PRO A 212 16.98 3.46 6.62
CA PRO A 212 17.90 3.86 5.56
C PRO A 212 19.34 3.78 6.07
N LYS A 213 20.23 3.29 5.23
CA LYS A 213 21.68 3.36 5.51
C LYS A 213 22.06 4.83 5.73
N ASN A 214 22.78 5.12 6.79
CA ASN A 214 23.26 6.47 7.15
C ASN A 214 22.20 7.47 7.66
N ALA A 215 21.06 7.01 8.19
CA ALA A 215 20.02 7.89 8.74
C ALA A 215 20.42 8.60 10.06
N SER A 216 21.49 8.17 10.71
CA SER A 216 21.87 8.65 12.06
C SER A 216 22.59 9.99 12.09
N SER A 217 23.12 10.49 10.96
CA SER A 217 23.86 11.75 10.94
C SER A 217 23.24 12.78 10.00
N LEU A 218 22.99 13.98 10.56
CA LEU A 218 22.56 15.13 9.77
C LEU A 218 23.79 15.92 9.31
N LYS A 219 23.87 16.17 8.01
CA LYS A 219 24.91 17.02 7.43
C LYS A 219 24.25 18.26 6.82
N PHE A 220 24.70 19.44 7.26
CA PHE A 220 24.27 20.72 6.74
C PHE A 220 25.44 21.37 6.00
N SER A 221 25.22 21.76 4.73
CA SER A 221 26.23 22.45 3.93
C SER A 221 26.08 23.97 3.97
N LYS A 222 24.84 24.47 3.95
CA LYS A 222 24.55 25.91 3.83
C LYS A 222 23.68 26.47 4.96
N HIS A 223 22.82 25.65 5.54
CA HIS A 223 21.89 26.03 6.59
C HIS A 223 22.06 25.06 7.78
N ASN A 224 21.48 25.39 8.91
CA ASN A 224 21.57 24.61 10.15
C ASN A 224 20.24 23.89 10.49
N ALA A 225 20.26 23.15 11.60
CA ALA A 225 19.08 22.42 12.09
C ALA A 225 17.88 23.33 12.39
N HIS A 226 18.13 24.57 12.82
CA HIS A 226 17.06 25.53 13.09
C HIS A 226 16.30 25.91 11.82
N VAL A 227 17.00 26.19 10.72
CA VAL A 227 16.37 26.48 9.42
C VAL A 227 15.57 25.30 8.91
N MET A 228 16.09 24.05 9.06
CA MET A 228 15.33 22.86 8.72
C MET A 228 14.02 22.78 9.54
N SER A 229 14.09 23.07 10.82
CA SER A 229 12.92 23.02 11.73
C SER A 229 11.91 24.14 11.44
N LEU A 230 12.35 25.32 11.01
CA LEU A 230 11.48 26.37 10.48
C LEU A 230 10.77 25.89 9.21
N CYS A 231 11.47 25.23 8.29
CA CYS A 231 10.85 24.62 7.10
C CYS A 231 9.74 23.65 7.49
N LEU A 232 9.97 22.77 8.47
CA LEU A 232 8.98 21.81 8.96
C LEU A 232 7.78 22.53 9.60
N SER A 233 8.02 23.54 10.42
CA SER A 233 6.95 24.31 11.06
C SER A 233 6.07 25.01 10.02
N LEU A 234 6.65 25.63 9.01
CA LEU A 234 5.90 26.33 7.96
C LEU A 234 5.19 25.33 7.02
N HIS A 235 5.90 24.28 6.60
CA HIS A 235 5.37 23.33 5.62
C HIS A 235 4.38 22.33 6.22
N ILE A 236 4.72 21.70 7.35
CA ILE A 236 3.88 20.65 7.94
C ILE A 236 2.80 21.24 8.84
N ASN A 237 3.16 22.12 9.79
CA ASN A 237 2.19 22.63 10.76
C ASN A 237 1.22 23.64 10.14
N LEU A 238 1.75 24.60 9.38
CA LEU A 238 0.94 25.66 8.76
C LEU A 238 0.40 25.28 7.37
N GLY A 239 0.85 24.15 6.82
CA GLY A 239 0.34 23.65 5.54
C GLY A 239 0.74 24.50 4.32
N LEU A 240 1.85 25.25 4.38
CA LEU A 240 2.33 26.00 3.24
C LEU A 240 2.94 25.05 2.19
N SER A 241 2.71 25.33 0.90
CA SER A 241 3.43 24.61 -0.16
C SER A 241 4.94 24.88 -0.08
N LEU A 242 5.77 24.00 -0.64
CA LEU A 242 7.24 24.17 -0.63
C LEU A 242 7.69 25.56 -1.16
N ARG A 243 7.04 26.04 -2.23
CA ARG A 243 7.33 27.38 -2.80
C ARG A 243 6.89 28.52 -1.87
N LYS A 244 5.70 28.40 -1.26
CA LYS A 244 5.25 29.39 -0.27
C LYS A 244 6.10 29.36 0.99
N THR A 245 6.60 28.18 1.41
CA THR A 245 7.54 28.06 2.52
C THR A 245 8.87 28.76 2.20
N SER A 246 9.40 28.58 1.00
CA SER A 246 10.61 29.29 0.53
C SER A 246 10.40 30.82 0.55
N GLN A 247 9.25 31.26 0.05
CA GLN A 247 8.91 32.69 0.06
C GLN A 247 8.75 33.24 1.50
N ALA A 248 8.03 32.54 2.37
CA ALA A 248 7.86 32.92 3.77
C ALA A 248 9.20 33.01 4.52
N LEU A 249 10.12 32.09 4.29
CA LEU A 249 11.45 32.12 4.89
C LEU A 249 12.27 33.33 4.42
N LYS A 250 12.14 33.69 3.13
CA LYS A 250 12.77 34.90 2.60
C LYS A 250 12.16 36.17 3.19
N ASP A 251 10.84 36.29 3.17
CA ASP A 251 10.13 37.51 3.53
C ASP A 251 10.15 37.79 5.05
N LEU A 252 10.04 36.75 5.87
CA LEU A 252 9.95 36.90 7.34
C LEU A 252 11.32 36.81 8.04
N TYR A 253 12.26 36.04 7.48
CA TYR A 253 13.53 35.76 8.15
C TYR A 253 14.76 36.09 7.30
N ASN A 254 14.59 36.64 6.09
CA ASN A 254 15.66 36.87 5.13
C ASN A 254 16.52 35.61 4.83
N ILE A 255 15.91 34.41 4.90
CA ILE A 255 16.58 33.15 4.64
C ILE A 255 16.29 32.74 3.20
N GLN A 256 17.33 32.76 2.36
CA GLN A 256 17.22 32.31 0.97
C GLN A 256 17.45 30.80 0.86
N ILE A 257 16.37 30.05 0.64
CA ILE A 257 16.38 28.59 0.50
C ILE A 257 15.49 28.17 -0.66
N SER A 258 15.94 27.24 -1.49
CA SER A 258 15.13 26.72 -2.59
C SER A 258 14.04 25.78 -2.09
N HIS A 259 12.92 25.71 -2.81
CA HIS A 259 11.85 24.76 -2.51
C HIS A 259 12.32 23.29 -2.58
N GLN A 260 13.31 22.97 -3.45
CA GLN A 260 13.91 21.64 -3.51
C GLN A 260 14.72 21.31 -2.25
N GLN A 261 15.45 22.27 -1.71
CA GLN A 261 16.18 22.09 -0.45
C GLN A 261 15.22 21.88 0.73
N ILE A 262 14.07 22.58 0.73
CA ILE A 262 13.02 22.35 1.74
C ILE A 262 12.47 20.92 1.61
N ALA A 263 12.21 20.43 0.40
CA ALA A 263 11.79 19.05 0.17
C ALA A 263 12.82 18.04 0.68
N ASN A 264 14.11 18.29 0.44
CA ASN A 264 15.20 17.46 0.95
C ASN A 264 15.24 17.46 2.49
N TYR A 265 15.02 18.61 3.13
CA TYR A 265 14.94 18.70 4.59
C TYR A 265 13.74 17.94 5.15
N CYS A 266 12.57 18.04 4.51
CA CYS A 266 11.41 17.26 4.90
C CYS A 266 11.68 15.75 4.76
N LYS A 267 12.29 15.32 3.65
CA LYS A 267 12.69 13.93 3.46
C LYS A 267 13.66 13.45 4.55
N THR A 268 14.70 14.23 4.83
CA THR A 268 15.70 13.90 5.86
C THR A 268 15.06 13.81 7.25
N ALA A 269 14.23 14.79 7.61
CA ALA A 269 13.51 14.78 8.87
C ALA A 269 12.57 13.58 9.00
N ALA A 270 11.85 13.24 7.93
CA ALA A 270 10.97 12.07 7.91
C ALA A 270 11.73 10.76 8.14
N ILE A 271 12.87 10.60 7.48
CA ILE A 271 13.76 9.44 7.65
C ILE A 271 14.21 9.29 9.11
N CYS A 272 14.57 10.40 9.76
CA CYS A 272 14.99 10.39 11.16
C CYS A 272 13.81 10.12 12.11
N ILE A 273 12.67 10.78 11.91
CA ILE A 273 11.53 10.77 12.84
C ILE A 273 10.69 9.50 12.73
N LYS A 274 10.53 8.95 11.52
CA LYS A 274 9.66 7.80 11.28
C LYS A 274 9.95 6.60 12.19
N PRO A 275 11.19 6.17 12.44
CA PRO A 275 11.49 5.09 13.37
C PRO A 275 10.98 5.34 14.79
N PHE A 276 11.06 6.57 15.29
CA PHE A 276 10.51 6.94 16.59
C PHE A 276 8.98 6.81 16.59
N VAL A 277 8.31 7.35 15.58
CA VAL A 277 6.85 7.27 15.45
C VAL A 277 6.38 5.82 15.39
N ASP A 278 7.05 4.98 14.59
CA ASP A 278 6.70 3.58 14.37
C ASP A 278 7.00 2.69 15.60
N GLN A 279 7.97 3.06 16.43
CA GLN A 279 8.37 2.31 17.62
C GLN A 279 7.74 2.84 18.91
N TYR A 280 7.12 4.02 18.86
CA TYR A 280 6.54 4.64 20.05
C TYR A 280 5.49 3.70 20.72
N PRO A 281 5.55 3.53 22.04
CA PRO A 281 4.63 2.64 22.77
C PRO A 281 3.27 3.33 22.99
N TYR A 282 2.50 3.48 21.93
CA TYR A 282 1.18 4.10 22.00
C TYR A 282 0.28 3.41 23.02
N ARG A 283 -0.44 4.21 23.78
CA ARG A 283 -1.51 3.69 24.64
C ARG A 283 -2.54 2.99 23.77
N LYS A 284 -2.81 1.72 24.06
CA LYS A 284 -3.81 0.91 23.39
C LYS A 284 -5.10 0.95 24.20
N GLY A 285 -6.22 1.21 23.54
CA GLY A 285 -7.56 1.15 24.13
C GLY A 285 -8.31 -0.07 23.62
N GLU A 286 -9.57 -0.16 23.99
CA GLU A 286 -10.48 -1.25 23.60
C GLU A 286 -11.08 -1.05 22.20
N ALA A 287 -11.04 0.16 21.65
CA ALA A 287 -11.66 0.47 20.38
C ALA A 287 -10.67 1.12 19.42
N PHE A 288 -10.51 0.52 18.24
CA PHE A 288 -9.77 1.08 17.12
C PHE A 288 -10.74 1.44 16.00
N VAL A 289 -10.48 2.56 15.37
CA VAL A 289 -11.24 3.02 14.20
C VAL A 289 -10.33 3.13 13.00
N ALA A 290 -10.78 2.62 11.87
CA ALA A 290 -10.02 2.60 10.64
C ALA A 290 -10.83 3.13 9.47
N ASP A 291 -10.14 3.81 8.59
CA ASP A 291 -10.68 4.25 7.31
C ASP A 291 -9.53 4.44 6.32
N GLU A 292 -9.83 4.40 5.04
CA GLU A 292 -8.86 4.75 4.04
C GLU A 292 -9.28 5.98 3.26
N THR A 293 -8.30 6.76 2.89
CA THR A 293 -8.47 7.91 2.02
C THR A 293 -7.54 7.77 0.81
N TYR A 294 -7.63 8.66 -0.15
CA TYR A 294 -6.79 8.60 -1.34
C TYR A 294 -6.00 9.89 -1.56
N ILE A 295 -4.84 9.73 -2.11
CA ILE A 295 -3.94 10.77 -2.61
C ILE A 295 -3.65 10.51 -4.09
N LYS A 296 -2.92 11.39 -4.75
CA LYS A 296 -2.46 11.19 -6.12
C LYS A 296 -0.95 11.08 -6.16
N ILE A 297 -0.44 10.04 -6.83
CA ILE A 297 0.97 9.89 -7.16
C ILE A 297 1.07 9.85 -8.68
N ARG A 298 1.72 10.85 -9.28
CA ARG A 298 1.76 11.06 -10.75
C ARG A 298 0.37 11.02 -11.39
N GLY A 299 -0.61 11.64 -10.73
CA GLY A 299 -1.99 11.65 -11.18
C GLY A 299 -2.78 10.37 -10.88
N ILE A 300 -2.14 9.26 -10.52
CA ILE A 300 -2.77 7.97 -10.22
C ILE A 300 -3.27 7.95 -8.77
N LYS A 301 -4.49 7.46 -8.60
CA LYS A 301 -5.11 7.29 -7.28
C LYS A 301 -4.36 6.25 -6.46
N THR A 302 -3.87 6.66 -5.31
CA THR A 302 -3.13 5.85 -4.32
C THR A 302 -3.83 5.94 -2.98
N TYR A 303 -3.80 4.91 -2.17
CA TYR A 303 -4.56 4.81 -0.94
C TYR A 303 -3.71 5.07 0.29
N VAL A 304 -4.29 5.73 1.27
CA VAL A 304 -3.71 5.96 2.60
C VAL A 304 -4.63 5.31 3.61
N TRP A 305 -4.13 4.30 4.28
CA TRP A 305 -4.80 3.60 5.37
C TRP A 305 -4.46 4.30 6.68
N LEU A 306 -5.45 4.59 7.49
CA LEU A 306 -5.28 5.24 8.79
C LEU A 306 -6.04 4.45 9.84
N ILE A 307 -5.36 4.10 10.93
CA ILE A 307 -5.95 3.43 12.09
C ILE A 307 -5.66 4.28 13.32
N MET A 308 -6.72 4.58 14.05
CA MET A 308 -6.68 5.43 15.22
C MET A 308 -7.21 4.69 16.45
N ASN A 309 -6.60 4.92 17.59
CA ASN A 309 -7.21 4.57 18.87
C ASN A 309 -8.36 5.54 19.17
N ALA A 310 -9.56 5.02 19.36
CA ALA A 310 -10.76 5.85 19.54
C ALA A 310 -10.73 6.68 20.84
N ALA A 311 -10.15 6.15 21.91
CA ALA A 311 -10.10 6.80 23.20
C ALA A 311 -9.16 8.01 23.24
N CYS A 312 -7.89 7.84 22.87
CA CYS A 312 -6.88 8.91 22.89
C CYS A 312 -6.75 9.64 21.56
N ARG A 313 -7.42 9.18 20.51
CA ARG A 313 -7.39 9.73 19.14
C ARG A 313 -6.01 9.79 18.50
N SER A 314 -5.04 9.02 19.01
CA SER A 314 -3.73 8.89 18.38
C SER A 314 -3.80 8.00 17.15
N ILE A 315 -3.08 8.36 16.10
CA ILE A 315 -2.87 7.51 14.94
C ILE A 315 -1.86 6.44 15.34
N ILE A 316 -2.29 5.19 15.32
CA ILE A 316 -1.49 4.04 15.77
C ILE A 316 -1.11 3.08 14.64
N GLY A 317 -1.69 3.25 13.47
CA GLY A 317 -1.35 2.53 12.26
C GLY A 317 -1.59 3.39 11.02
N TYR A 318 -0.65 3.37 10.09
CA TYR A 318 -0.77 4.10 8.83
C TYR A 318 0.04 3.42 7.73
N GLN A 319 -0.47 3.47 6.50
CA GLN A 319 0.20 2.88 5.34
C GLN A 319 -0.22 3.59 4.05
N VAL A 320 0.76 3.86 3.18
CA VAL A 320 0.49 4.27 1.79
C VAL A 320 0.61 3.06 0.88
N SER A 321 -0.35 2.88 -0.02
CA SER A 321 -0.36 1.76 -0.95
C SER A 321 -0.93 2.15 -2.31
N ASP A 322 -0.37 1.60 -3.36
CA ASP A 322 -0.85 1.70 -4.75
C ASP A 322 -2.17 0.95 -4.98
N ASN A 323 -2.52 0.05 -4.08
CA ASN A 323 -3.74 -0.74 -4.16
C ASN A 323 -4.56 -0.69 -2.85
N ARG A 324 -5.85 -1.00 -2.97
CA ARG A 324 -6.80 -1.08 -1.86
C ARG A 324 -7.02 -2.54 -1.45
N GLY A 325 -5.93 -3.32 -1.33
CA GLY A 325 -5.98 -4.75 -1.04
C GLY A 325 -5.88 -5.09 0.44
N VAL A 326 -5.98 -6.39 0.74
CA VAL A 326 -5.89 -6.93 2.11
C VAL A 326 -4.47 -6.78 2.68
N GLY A 327 -3.43 -6.89 1.84
CA GLY A 327 -2.04 -6.77 2.27
C GLY A 327 -1.70 -5.43 2.94
N PRO A 328 -1.95 -4.28 2.29
CA PRO A 328 -1.79 -2.97 2.92
C PRO A 328 -2.61 -2.79 4.18
N CYS A 329 -3.84 -3.34 4.22
CA CYS A 329 -4.68 -3.35 5.41
C CYS A 329 -4.01 -4.10 6.56
N ILE A 330 -3.46 -5.30 6.29
CA ILE A 330 -2.69 -6.07 7.29
C ILE A 330 -1.49 -5.28 7.81
N LEU A 331 -0.75 -4.60 6.95
CA LEU A 331 0.40 -3.80 7.38
C LEU A 331 -0.02 -2.67 8.33
N ALA A 332 -1.08 -1.94 8.01
CA ALA A 332 -1.62 -0.90 8.88
C ALA A 332 -2.14 -1.47 10.21
N MET A 333 -2.89 -2.59 10.17
CA MET A 333 -3.38 -3.28 11.38
C MET A 333 -2.24 -3.81 12.23
N ARG A 334 -1.23 -4.42 11.62
CA ARG A 334 -0.04 -4.93 12.31
C ARG A 334 0.70 -3.82 13.05
N MET A 335 0.79 -2.63 12.46
CA MET A 335 1.35 -1.45 13.11
C MET A 335 0.49 -1.03 14.31
N ALA A 336 -0.83 -0.99 14.14
CA ALA A 336 -1.77 -0.63 15.20
C ALA A 336 -1.77 -1.64 16.36
N LEU A 337 -1.67 -2.94 16.08
CA LEU A 337 -1.69 -4.02 17.08
C LEU A 337 -0.32 -4.31 17.67
N LYS A 338 0.75 -3.66 17.19
CA LYS A 338 2.12 -3.86 17.65
C LYS A 338 2.22 -3.66 19.18
N GLY A 339 2.93 -4.58 19.85
CA GLY A 339 3.15 -4.55 21.29
C GLY A 339 2.02 -5.14 22.13
N LEU A 340 0.89 -5.53 21.55
CA LEU A 340 -0.11 -6.32 22.26
C LEU A 340 0.31 -7.79 22.27
N LYS A 341 0.19 -8.44 23.43
CA LYS A 341 0.36 -9.90 23.56
C LYS A 341 -0.95 -10.63 23.26
N LYS A 342 -2.08 -10.02 23.63
CA LYS A 342 -3.43 -10.45 23.33
C LYS A 342 -4.34 -9.24 23.18
N LEU A 343 -5.47 -9.40 22.52
CA LEU A 343 -6.48 -8.35 22.42
C LEU A 343 -7.23 -8.19 23.76
N PRO A 344 -7.69 -6.97 24.12
CA PRO A 344 -8.61 -6.76 25.22
C PRO A 344 -9.92 -7.57 25.03
N GLU A 345 -10.56 -8.00 26.12
CA GLU A 345 -11.79 -8.79 26.06
C GLU A 345 -12.92 -8.09 25.29
N ASN A 346 -13.06 -6.78 25.46
CA ASN A 346 -14.07 -5.96 24.79
C ASN A 346 -13.55 -5.25 23.55
N PHE A 347 -12.55 -5.83 22.88
CA PHE A 347 -11.91 -5.18 21.74
C PHE A 347 -12.89 -4.99 20.58
N LYS A 348 -13.02 -3.74 20.14
CA LYS A 348 -13.83 -3.35 18.97
C LYS A 348 -12.94 -2.77 17.88
N PHE A 349 -13.06 -3.30 16.68
CA PHE A 349 -12.42 -2.71 15.49
C PHE A 349 -13.51 -2.21 14.54
N ILE A 350 -13.61 -0.89 14.40
CA ILE A 350 -14.69 -0.22 13.66
C ILE A 350 -14.11 0.28 12.33
N ALA A 351 -14.72 -0.10 11.24
CA ALA A 351 -14.31 0.33 9.89
C ALA A 351 -15.54 0.54 8.99
N ASP A 352 -15.30 0.97 7.76
CA ASP A 352 -16.34 0.99 6.73
C ASP A 352 -16.70 -0.43 6.24
N GLY A 353 -17.66 -0.52 5.31
CA GLY A 353 -18.09 -1.79 4.72
C GLY A 353 -17.08 -2.42 3.75
N TYR A 354 -15.84 -1.96 3.70
CA TYR A 354 -14.86 -2.49 2.76
C TYR A 354 -14.31 -3.86 3.19
N SER A 355 -14.28 -4.81 2.25
CA SER A 355 -13.98 -6.22 2.52
C SER A 355 -12.55 -6.49 2.96
N ALA A 356 -11.61 -5.59 2.72
CA ALA A 356 -10.22 -5.79 3.14
C ALA A 356 -10.07 -5.89 4.66
N TYR A 357 -10.90 -5.19 5.44
CA TYR A 357 -10.83 -5.22 6.89
C TYR A 357 -11.21 -6.58 7.49
N PRO A 358 -12.38 -7.17 7.19
CA PRO A 358 -12.72 -8.50 7.72
C PRO A 358 -11.76 -9.59 7.20
N LEU A 359 -11.31 -9.51 5.96
CA LEU A 359 -10.33 -10.45 5.43
C LEU A 359 -8.97 -10.34 6.14
N ALA A 360 -8.52 -9.12 6.45
CA ALA A 360 -7.32 -8.93 7.24
C ALA A 360 -7.48 -9.49 8.67
N ALA A 361 -8.62 -9.26 9.33
CA ALA A 361 -8.91 -9.81 10.66
C ALA A 361 -8.86 -11.35 10.66
N MET A 362 -9.40 -11.99 9.63
CA MET A 362 -9.30 -13.45 9.47
C MET A 362 -7.84 -13.93 9.36
N GLU A 363 -7.00 -13.22 8.61
CA GLU A 363 -5.57 -13.56 8.50
C GLU A 363 -4.83 -13.39 9.83
N PHE A 364 -5.19 -12.39 10.66
CA PHE A 364 -4.66 -12.26 12.02
C PHE A 364 -5.08 -13.44 12.90
N ALA A 365 -6.35 -13.81 12.91
CA ALA A 365 -6.84 -14.96 13.66
C ALA A 365 -6.16 -16.28 13.22
N LYS A 366 -5.94 -16.46 11.92
CA LYS A 366 -5.24 -17.62 11.36
C LYS A 366 -3.76 -17.66 11.79
N LYS A 367 -3.07 -16.53 11.79
CA LYS A 367 -1.63 -16.45 12.11
C LYS A 367 -1.35 -16.54 13.61
N PHE A 368 -2.15 -15.87 14.44
CA PHE A 368 -1.89 -15.69 15.87
C PHE A 368 -2.91 -16.41 16.77
N GLY A 369 -3.89 -17.10 16.20
CA GLY A 369 -4.88 -17.86 16.95
C GLY A 369 -5.91 -16.99 17.67
N LYS A 370 -6.48 -17.52 18.76
CA LYS A 370 -7.60 -16.92 19.51
C LYS A 370 -7.24 -15.57 20.13
N ASP A 371 -5.99 -15.34 20.49
CA ASP A 371 -5.53 -14.10 21.12
C ASP A 371 -5.65 -12.86 20.22
N PHE A 372 -5.72 -13.07 18.91
CA PHE A 372 -5.92 -12.03 17.90
C PHE A 372 -7.12 -12.31 16.98
N ALA A 373 -8.08 -13.05 17.47
CA ALA A 373 -9.35 -13.25 16.78
C ALA A 373 -10.34 -12.12 17.16
N PHE A 374 -10.70 -11.31 16.19
CA PHE A 374 -11.66 -10.21 16.36
C PHE A 374 -12.53 -10.03 15.13
N GLN A 375 -13.72 -9.50 15.36
CA GLN A 375 -14.65 -9.15 14.29
C GLN A 375 -14.55 -7.67 13.96
N ILE A 376 -14.80 -7.35 12.70
CA ILE A 376 -14.89 -5.96 12.26
C ILE A 376 -16.33 -5.49 12.43
N THR A 377 -16.54 -4.46 13.26
CA THR A 377 -17.81 -3.74 13.29
C THR A 377 -17.87 -2.80 12.10
N GLN A 378 -18.68 -3.14 11.12
CA GLN A 378 -18.82 -2.35 9.90
C GLN A 378 -19.90 -1.29 10.08
N VAL A 379 -19.50 -0.02 9.92
CA VAL A 379 -20.41 1.13 9.93
C VAL A 379 -20.42 1.75 8.54
N ILE A 380 -21.53 1.55 7.81
CA ILE A 380 -21.68 2.01 6.44
C ILE A 380 -22.44 3.34 6.41
N GLY A 381 -21.76 4.40 6.00
CA GLY A 381 -22.32 5.74 5.92
C GLY A 381 -22.56 6.40 7.29
N LEU A 382 -23.03 7.64 7.28
CA LEU A 382 -23.37 8.41 8.49
C LEU A 382 -24.88 8.49 8.75
N THR A 383 -25.68 8.02 7.80
CA THR A 383 -27.15 8.19 7.79
C THR A 383 -27.92 6.91 8.02
N ASN A 384 -27.26 5.74 8.05
CA ASN A 384 -27.94 4.48 8.32
C ASN A 384 -28.54 4.44 9.73
N ASP A 385 -29.81 4.06 9.82
CA ASP A 385 -30.57 4.09 11.06
C ASP A 385 -30.67 2.74 11.80
N ASP A 386 -29.86 1.76 11.38
CA ASP A 386 -29.74 0.50 12.12
C ASP A 386 -29.09 0.70 13.51
N ALA A 387 -29.42 -0.18 14.46
CA ALA A 387 -28.96 -0.06 15.85
C ALA A 387 -27.43 -0.06 15.96
N VAL A 388 -26.73 -0.88 15.17
CA VAL A 388 -25.26 -0.98 15.16
C VAL A 388 -24.63 0.30 14.64
N SER A 389 -25.17 0.85 13.56
CA SER A 389 -24.69 2.12 12.99
C SER A 389 -24.91 3.29 13.94
N LYS A 390 -26.06 3.34 14.65
CA LYS A 390 -26.33 4.37 15.64
C LYS A 390 -25.35 4.31 16.81
N GLU A 391 -25.09 3.13 17.37
CA GLU A 391 -24.16 2.93 18.48
C GLU A 391 -22.73 3.33 18.09
N HIS A 392 -22.27 2.94 16.91
CA HIS A 392 -20.88 3.09 16.50
C HIS A 392 -20.58 4.33 15.63
N ARG A 393 -21.60 5.11 15.26
CA ARG A 393 -21.49 6.36 14.49
C ARG A 393 -20.50 7.37 15.08
N PRO A 394 -20.45 7.61 16.41
CA PRO A 394 -19.46 8.51 17.01
C PRO A 394 -18.01 8.12 16.68
N PHE A 395 -17.73 6.82 16.65
CA PHE A 395 -16.40 6.31 16.29
C PHE A 395 -16.07 6.56 14.82
N LYS A 396 -17.02 6.33 13.91
CA LYS A 396 -16.84 6.63 12.48
C LYS A 396 -16.59 8.11 12.24
N GLN A 397 -17.30 9.00 12.94
CA GLN A 397 -17.08 10.44 12.84
C GLN A 397 -15.67 10.88 13.22
N ILE A 398 -15.03 10.17 14.17
CA ILE A 398 -13.67 10.49 14.60
C ILE A 398 -12.69 10.29 13.40
N VAL A 399 -12.75 9.14 12.74
CA VAL A 399 -11.84 8.86 11.64
C VAL A 399 -12.15 9.68 10.38
N GLU A 400 -13.41 10.02 10.14
CA GLU A 400 -13.77 10.93 9.04
C GLU A 400 -13.24 12.36 9.26
N ARG A 401 -13.25 12.85 10.51
CA ARG A 401 -12.61 14.12 10.87
C ARG A 401 -11.09 14.06 10.70
N LEU A 402 -10.48 12.90 11.02
CA LEU A 402 -9.07 12.66 10.75
C LEU A 402 -8.78 12.78 9.26
N ASN A 403 -9.55 12.07 8.43
CA ASN A 403 -9.41 12.09 6.97
C ASN A 403 -9.56 13.50 6.40
N ARG A 404 -10.54 14.28 6.88
CA ARG A 404 -10.68 15.70 6.51
C ARG A 404 -9.46 16.53 6.88
N THR A 405 -8.92 16.33 8.07
CA THR A 405 -7.72 17.04 8.53
C THR A 405 -6.50 16.68 7.69
N TYR A 406 -6.33 15.40 7.37
CA TYR A 406 -5.26 14.95 6.50
C TYR A 406 -5.41 15.50 5.07
N LYS A 407 -6.61 15.44 4.50
CA LYS A 407 -6.90 16.00 3.17
C LYS A 407 -6.62 17.48 3.08
N ALA A 408 -6.93 18.25 4.12
CA ALA A 408 -6.60 19.68 4.17
C ALA A 408 -5.08 19.90 4.11
N SER A 409 -4.30 19.10 4.85
CA SER A 409 -2.84 19.14 4.80
C SER A 409 -2.29 18.66 3.45
N TYR A 410 -2.87 17.61 2.86
CA TYR A 410 -2.46 17.07 1.57
C TYR A 410 -2.65 18.06 0.41
N ARG A 411 -3.67 18.93 0.45
CA ARG A 411 -3.97 19.89 -0.64
C ARG A 411 -2.78 20.78 -1.02
N LYS A 412 -1.86 21.06 -0.09
CA LYS A 412 -0.64 21.86 -0.35
C LYS A 412 0.32 21.21 -1.36
N THR A 413 0.28 19.88 -1.51
CA THR A 413 1.23 19.11 -2.33
C THR A 413 0.79 18.99 -3.79
N ASN A 414 -0.51 19.10 -4.09
CA ASN A 414 -1.12 18.80 -5.40
C ASN A 414 -0.80 17.39 -5.94
N GLY A 415 -0.33 16.47 -5.08
CA GLY A 415 0.12 15.13 -5.42
C GLY A 415 1.60 14.89 -5.16
N PHE A 416 2.04 13.68 -5.38
CA PHE A 416 3.42 13.25 -5.19
C PHE A 416 3.99 12.63 -6.46
N ASP A 417 5.31 12.68 -6.62
CA ASP A 417 6.01 12.06 -7.74
C ASP A 417 6.24 10.55 -7.55
N ASN A 418 6.31 10.11 -6.29
CA ASN A 418 6.57 8.73 -5.96
C ASN A 418 5.96 8.35 -4.59
N ILE A 419 5.84 7.03 -4.36
CA ILE A 419 5.26 6.48 -3.13
C ILE A 419 6.14 6.76 -1.91
N GLU A 420 7.44 6.85 -2.09
CA GLU A 420 8.40 7.15 -1.03
C GLU A 420 8.17 8.55 -0.47
N GLY A 421 8.02 9.55 -1.35
CA GLY A 421 7.70 10.93 -0.96
C GLY A 421 6.37 11.05 -0.23
N ALA A 422 5.36 10.30 -0.67
CA ALA A 422 4.07 10.23 0.01
C ALA A 422 4.18 9.60 1.41
N ASN A 423 4.99 8.55 1.56
CA ASN A 423 5.25 7.92 2.86
C ASN A 423 5.99 8.86 3.82
N TYR A 424 6.95 9.64 3.33
CA TYR A 424 7.67 10.61 4.16
C TYR A 424 6.78 11.76 4.61
N ASP A 425 5.98 12.32 3.72
CA ASP A 425 5.02 13.38 4.07
C ASP A 425 3.99 12.89 5.10
N LEU A 426 3.46 11.68 4.89
CA LEU A 426 2.52 11.05 5.83
C LEU A 426 3.18 10.82 7.20
N ALA A 427 4.41 10.33 7.24
CA ALA A 427 5.13 10.10 8.51
C ALA A 427 5.35 11.41 9.29
N LEU A 428 5.74 12.50 8.61
CA LEU A 428 5.87 13.82 9.23
C LEU A 428 4.51 14.35 9.71
N TRP A 429 3.47 14.17 8.91
CA TRP A 429 2.13 14.60 9.30
C TRP A 429 1.61 13.82 10.51
N VAL A 430 1.84 12.50 10.58
CA VAL A 430 1.49 11.66 11.75
C VAL A 430 2.31 12.09 12.98
N ALA A 431 3.59 12.37 12.81
CA ALA A 431 4.45 12.88 13.87
C ALA A 431 3.91 14.20 14.44
N TYR A 432 3.59 15.16 13.57
CA TYR A 432 2.96 16.42 13.96
C TYR A 432 1.62 16.19 14.66
N TYR A 433 0.74 15.38 14.06
CA TYR A 433 -0.60 15.11 14.59
C TYR A 433 -0.55 14.49 15.99
N ASN A 434 0.30 13.52 16.19
CA ASN A 434 0.38 12.75 17.44
C ASN A 434 1.14 13.47 18.57
N PHE A 435 2.20 14.20 18.25
CA PHE A 435 3.17 14.66 19.26
C PHE A 435 3.29 16.19 19.38
N LEU A 436 2.92 16.94 18.36
CA LEU A 436 3.15 18.38 18.33
C LEU A 436 1.88 19.22 18.24
N ARG A 437 0.83 18.68 17.64
CA ARG A 437 -0.43 19.38 17.43
C ARG A 437 -1.26 19.43 18.71
N PRO A 438 -1.75 20.63 19.15
CA PRO A 438 -2.76 20.71 20.20
C PRO A 438 -4.12 20.23 19.71
N HIS A 439 -4.82 19.46 20.53
CA HIS A 439 -6.14 18.89 20.21
C HIS A 439 -7.21 19.38 21.19
N LYS A 440 -8.31 19.92 20.66
CA LYS A 440 -9.46 20.35 21.49
C LYS A 440 -9.99 19.19 22.37
N HIS A 441 -10.00 17.96 21.83
CA HIS A 441 -10.40 16.78 22.58
C HIS A 441 -9.53 16.54 23.82
N ASN A 442 -8.24 16.86 23.77
CA ASN A 442 -7.31 16.71 24.89
C ASN A 442 -7.03 18.06 25.57
N LYS A 443 -8.03 18.91 25.72
CA LYS A 443 -7.92 20.24 26.37
C LYS A 443 -6.76 21.09 25.82
N TYR A 444 -6.61 21.06 24.49
CA TYR A 444 -5.53 21.73 23.74
C TYR A 444 -4.12 21.25 24.08
N LYS A 445 -3.97 20.07 24.69
CA LYS A 445 -2.69 19.39 24.79
C LYS A 445 -2.45 18.47 23.59
N VAL A 446 -1.21 18.01 23.43
CA VAL A 446 -0.83 16.99 22.44
C VAL A 446 -1.42 15.62 22.80
N LEU A 447 -1.60 14.73 21.84
CA LEU A 447 -2.21 13.41 22.10
C LEU A 447 -1.27 12.47 22.85
N ASN A 448 0.03 12.56 22.56
CA ASN A 448 1.06 11.76 23.21
C ASN A 448 2.11 12.71 23.78
N GLU A 449 2.13 12.84 25.09
CA GLU A 449 3.11 13.67 25.78
C GLU A 449 4.45 12.92 25.84
N VAL A 450 5.51 13.61 25.44
CA VAL A 450 6.90 13.16 25.53
C VAL A 450 7.64 14.24 26.32
N GLU A 451 8.16 13.88 27.47
CA GLU A 451 8.78 14.80 28.41
C GLU A 451 9.84 15.69 27.76
N MET A 452 10.72 15.10 26.95
CA MET A 452 11.76 15.85 26.24
C MET A 452 11.21 16.97 25.35
N LEU A 453 10.02 16.78 24.74
CA LEU A 453 9.41 17.81 23.88
C LEU A 453 8.87 19.02 24.67
N GLN A 454 8.69 18.89 25.95
CA GLN A 454 8.31 19.99 26.85
C GLN A 454 9.46 20.97 27.10
N GLY A 455 10.71 20.53 26.89
CA GLY A 455 11.90 21.37 27.01
C GLY A 455 12.05 22.45 25.90
N ALA A 456 11.10 22.55 24.97
CA ALA A 456 11.09 23.58 23.93
C ALA A 456 9.77 24.35 23.94
N ASP A 457 9.84 25.68 23.98
CA ASP A 457 8.67 26.55 24.00
C ASP A 457 8.05 26.76 22.60
N ASN A 458 8.85 26.68 21.56
CA ASN A 458 8.43 26.92 20.18
C ASN A 458 8.47 25.68 19.29
N MET A 459 7.71 25.72 18.18
CA MET A 459 7.58 24.59 17.27
C MET A 459 8.90 24.19 16.58
N PRO A 460 9.76 25.11 16.11
CA PRO A 460 11.07 24.72 15.58
C PRO A 460 11.92 23.94 16.59
N GLY A 461 11.95 24.36 17.85
CA GLY A 461 12.64 23.62 18.91
C GLY A 461 12.06 22.23 19.13
N LYS A 462 10.73 22.10 19.16
CA LYS A 462 10.05 20.79 19.29
C LYS A 462 10.38 19.86 18.10
N TRP A 463 10.46 20.37 16.88
CA TRP A 463 10.91 19.58 15.73
C TRP A 463 12.36 19.11 15.87
N GLN A 464 13.25 19.94 16.38
CA GLN A 464 14.65 19.55 16.60
C GLN A 464 14.73 18.41 17.62
N LEU A 465 14.01 18.53 18.73
CA LEU A 465 13.98 17.47 19.75
C LEU A 465 13.35 16.18 19.21
N LEU A 466 12.31 16.27 18.37
CA LEU A 466 11.69 15.10 17.76
C LEU A 466 12.64 14.39 16.78
N ILE A 467 13.43 15.15 16.01
CA ILE A 467 14.48 14.61 15.14
C ILE A 467 15.55 13.91 15.98
N PHE A 468 15.97 14.53 17.09
CA PHE A 468 16.94 13.94 18.02
C PHE A 468 16.42 12.62 18.61
N LEU A 469 15.16 12.57 19.06
CA LEU A 469 14.53 11.32 19.54
C LEU A 469 14.51 10.24 18.46
N GLY A 470 14.23 10.62 17.21
CA GLY A 470 14.30 9.72 16.08
C GLY A 470 15.71 9.15 15.87
N GLN A 471 16.73 10.00 15.93
CA GLN A 471 18.13 9.58 15.82
C GLN A 471 18.54 8.63 16.96
N GLN A 472 18.13 8.91 18.19
CA GLN A 472 18.36 8.00 19.32
C GLN A 472 17.67 6.64 19.11
N THR A 473 16.45 6.65 18.60
CA THR A 473 15.74 5.41 18.27
C THR A 473 16.49 4.60 17.21
N ILE A 474 17.01 5.24 16.15
CA ILE A 474 17.81 4.58 15.12
C ILE A 474 19.06 3.93 15.73
N LEU A 475 19.79 4.67 16.57
CA LEU A 475 20.99 4.15 17.23
C LEU A 475 20.68 2.94 18.12
N ASN A 476 19.58 2.99 18.86
CA ASN A 476 19.16 1.86 19.69
C ASN A 476 18.78 0.63 18.85
N MET A 477 18.07 0.82 17.72
CA MET A 477 17.73 -0.26 16.81
C MET A 477 18.98 -0.89 16.16
N GLN A 478 19.97 -0.09 15.84
CA GLN A 478 21.25 -0.59 15.29
C GLN A 478 22.02 -1.44 16.33
N LYS A 479 22.04 -1.02 17.58
CA LYS A 479 22.66 -1.78 18.68
C LYS A 479 21.97 -3.13 18.92
N THR A 480 20.64 -3.16 18.90
CA THR A 480 19.88 -4.41 19.07
C THR A 480 19.98 -5.35 17.87
N GLY A 481 20.11 -4.82 16.65
CA GLY A 481 20.32 -5.60 15.43
C GLY A 481 21.69 -6.29 15.38
N THR A 482 22.75 -5.64 15.86
CA THR A 482 24.09 -6.24 15.97
C THR A 482 24.15 -7.34 17.01
N ALA A 483 23.49 -7.18 18.16
CA ALA A 483 23.42 -8.22 19.20
C ALA A 483 22.65 -9.49 18.77
N GLY A 484 21.72 -9.38 17.82
CA GLY A 484 20.99 -10.52 17.23
C GLY A 484 21.81 -11.31 16.20
N SER A 485 22.72 -10.64 15.49
CA SER A 485 23.59 -11.26 14.48
C SER A 485 24.75 -12.06 15.11
N GLU A 486 25.23 -11.66 16.28
CA GLU A 486 26.29 -12.39 16.99
C GLU A 486 25.80 -13.68 17.66
N ARG A 487 24.49 -13.81 17.96
CA ARG A 487 23.91 -15.05 18.50
C ARG A 487 23.58 -16.11 17.46
N SER A 488 23.56 -15.76 16.17
CA SER A 488 23.30 -16.70 15.07
C SER A 488 24.55 -17.36 14.51
N CYS A 489 25.74 -16.97 14.93
CA CYS A 489 27.01 -17.58 14.52
C CYS A 489 27.56 -18.63 15.50
N CYS A 490 26.85 -18.90 16.61
CA CYS A 490 27.27 -19.86 17.64
C CYS A 490 26.20 -20.93 17.95
N GLN A 491 25.42 -21.36 16.93
CA GLN A 491 24.61 -22.59 17.01
C GLN A 491 24.76 -23.42 15.74
#